data_d8e23e713a97c94658abded7e95b3a7b
#
_entry.id   d8e23e713a97c94658abded7e95b3a7b
#
_cell.length_a   1.000
_cell.length_b   1.000
_cell.length_c   1.000
_cell.angle_alpha   90.00
_cell.angle_beta   90.00
_cell.angle_gamma   90.00
#
_symmetry.space_group_name_H-M   'P 1'
#
loop_
_entity.id
_entity.type
_entity.pdbx_description
1 polymer ?
#
loop_
_entity_poly.entity_id
_entity_poly.type
_entity_poly.pdbx_seq_one_letter_code
_entity_poly.pdbx_strand_id
1 'polypeptide(L)'
;IYGVPFTTNTWFMYYDKSKFSESDVKSLDTMLSKNKVAFNITEGWYMSTFYLANGCSYFGKDGKDNSAGIDISGDKGTQATQAMVSLVNNPNFVNDLQGVGIAGLRDGSVGAYFSGSWDYKSVKEILGNNFGAVSLPTLKIGGTDKQLKAFAGSKAIAVNPNCKYQQVAVALAKYLGGKDAQQSHYELRGVIPCNTELLATDAVKNDALIKAQNDTFNKTSVIQPTVSGMNDYWTPAQNFAKAVVNGEVTLDNAEAKTQDFYKQINTSIVSK
;
A
#
# COMPACT_ATOMS: atom_id res chain seq x y z
N ILE A 1 -13.02 9.33 -22.85
CA ILE A 1 -11.75 9.16 -22.13
C ILE A 1 -11.69 10.27 -21.08
N TYR A 2 -11.67 9.92 -19.81
CA TYR A 2 -11.69 10.88 -18.71
C TYR A 2 -10.28 11.33 -18.28
N GLY A 3 -9.25 10.60 -18.68
CA GLY A 3 -7.86 10.91 -18.38
C GLY A 3 -6.89 10.08 -19.20
N VAL A 4 -5.64 10.51 -19.25
CA VAL A 4 -4.51 9.81 -19.89
C VAL A 4 -3.75 9.07 -18.78
N PRO A 5 -3.53 7.74 -18.88
CA PRO A 5 -2.77 7.00 -17.89
C PRO A 5 -1.34 7.54 -17.74
N PHE A 6 -0.83 7.61 -16.52
CA PHE A 6 0.50 8.14 -16.21
C PHE A 6 1.39 7.11 -15.53
N THR A 7 0.90 6.49 -14.46
CA THR A 7 1.63 5.45 -13.72
C THR A 7 0.66 4.56 -12.95
N THR A 8 1.05 3.32 -12.68
CA THR A 8 0.39 2.47 -11.68
C THR A 8 0.69 2.98 -10.28
N ASN A 9 -0.22 2.76 -9.32
CA ASN A 9 -0.08 3.22 -7.95
C ASN A 9 -0.40 2.09 -6.99
N THR A 10 0.62 1.61 -6.29
CA THR A 10 0.53 0.69 -5.17
C THR A 10 1.79 0.82 -4.33
N TRP A 11 1.86 0.10 -3.22
CA TRP A 11 3.02 0.06 -2.34
C TRP A 11 3.56 -1.37 -2.26
N PHE A 12 4.82 -1.48 -1.89
CA PHE A 12 5.59 -2.71 -1.79
C PHE A 12 6.64 -2.56 -0.70
N MET A 13 7.66 -3.40 -0.64
CA MET A 13 8.65 -3.36 0.43
C MET A 13 10.05 -3.15 -0.12
N TYR A 14 10.77 -2.18 0.46
CA TYR A 14 12.21 -2.03 0.35
C TYR A 14 12.91 -2.75 1.49
N TYR A 15 14.11 -3.27 1.25
CA TYR A 15 14.91 -3.91 2.29
C TYR A 15 16.41 -3.81 2.03
N ASP A 16 17.18 -3.84 3.10
CA ASP A 16 18.62 -3.94 3.09
C ASP A 16 19.05 -5.40 2.94
N LYS A 17 19.69 -5.74 1.80
CA LYS A 17 20.19 -7.08 1.51
C LYS A 17 21.29 -7.57 2.47
N SER A 18 21.93 -6.66 3.21
CA SER A 18 22.87 -7.05 4.25
C SER A 18 22.19 -7.55 5.53
N LYS A 19 20.90 -7.24 5.72
CA LYS A 19 20.12 -7.59 6.90
C LYS A 19 19.11 -8.71 6.66
N PHE A 20 18.61 -8.83 5.43
CA PHE A 20 17.60 -9.82 5.06
C PHE A 20 17.99 -10.54 3.77
N SER A 21 17.89 -11.86 3.80
CA SER A 21 17.99 -12.70 2.60
C SER A 21 16.68 -12.68 1.78
N GLU A 22 16.72 -13.17 0.54
CA GLU A 22 15.53 -13.31 -0.32
C GLU A 22 14.48 -14.28 0.27
N SER A 23 14.86 -15.21 1.13
CA SER A 23 13.94 -16.08 1.84
C SER A 23 13.27 -15.36 3.01
N ASP A 24 13.98 -14.49 3.72
CA ASP A 24 13.45 -13.78 4.89
C ASP A 24 12.33 -12.83 4.50
N VAL A 25 12.50 -12.13 3.38
CA VAL A 25 11.54 -11.12 2.93
C VAL A 25 10.20 -11.68 2.43
N LYS A 26 10.03 -12.99 2.44
CA LYS A 26 8.75 -13.66 2.12
C LYS A 26 7.77 -13.67 3.27
N SER A 27 8.24 -13.51 4.51
CA SER A 27 7.41 -13.52 5.73
C SER A 27 7.76 -12.37 6.65
N LEU A 28 6.77 -11.55 6.96
CA LEU A 28 6.93 -10.43 7.89
C LEU A 28 7.27 -10.93 9.30
N ASP A 29 6.69 -12.06 9.75
CA ASP A 29 7.02 -12.69 11.03
C ASP A 29 8.51 -13.05 11.11
N THR A 30 9.06 -13.64 10.02
CA THR A 30 10.50 -13.97 9.93
C THR A 30 11.35 -12.71 9.98
N MET A 31 10.98 -11.67 9.27
CA MET A 31 11.71 -10.40 9.26
C MET A 31 11.74 -9.76 10.65
N LEU A 32 10.59 -9.69 11.31
CA LEU A 32 10.46 -9.14 12.67
C LEU A 32 11.21 -9.95 13.74
N SER A 33 11.52 -11.21 13.49
CA SER A 33 12.40 -11.99 14.37
C SER A 33 13.88 -11.65 14.25
N LYS A 34 14.27 -10.94 13.18
CA LYS A 34 15.68 -10.65 12.84
C LYS A 34 16.07 -9.19 12.96
N ASN A 35 15.23 -8.27 12.49
CA ASN A 35 15.54 -6.85 12.44
C ASN A 35 14.29 -6.00 12.44
N LYS A 36 14.46 -4.69 12.65
CA LYS A 36 13.33 -3.74 12.60
C LYS A 36 12.79 -3.55 11.21
N VAL A 37 11.45 -3.49 11.14
CA VAL A 37 10.67 -3.24 9.91
C VAL A 37 9.77 -2.03 10.14
N ALA A 38 9.87 -1.03 9.25
CA ALA A 38 9.06 0.17 9.31
C ALA A 38 7.84 0.06 8.38
N PHE A 39 6.66 0.35 8.93
CA PHE A 39 5.39 0.27 8.23
C PHE A 39 4.39 1.28 8.80
N ASN A 40 3.80 2.13 7.95
CA ASN A 40 2.81 3.10 8.38
C ASN A 40 1.42 2.48 8.43
N ILE A 41 1.05 1.88 9.56
CA ILE A 41 -0.28 1.30 9.73
C ILE A 41 -1.36 2.31 10.10
N THR A 42 -0.99 3.56 10.41
CA THR A 42 -1.95 4.60 10.81
C THR A 42 -2.71 5.22 9.64
N GLU A 43 -2.33 4.91 8.42
CA GLU A 43 -3.12 5.29 7.25
C GLU A 43 -4.04 4.15 6.80
N GLY A 44 -5.31 4.45 6.56
CA GLY A 44 -6.31 3.48 6.15
C GLY A 44 -5.94 2.69 4.87
N TRP A 45 -5.15 3.31 4.00
CA TRP A 45 -4.66 2.67 2.77
C TRP A 45 -3.70 1.52 3.06
N TYR A 46 -2.79 1.68 4.02
CA TYR A 46 -1.91 0.61 4.48
C TYR A 46 -2.61 -0.36 5.43
N MET A 47 -3.42 0.17 6.38
CA MET A 47 -4.15 -0.65 7.35
C MET A 47 -5.05 -1.69 6.70
N SER A 48 -5.66 -1.37 5.56
CA SER A 48 -6.55 -2.29 4.82
C SER A 48 -5.91 -3.64 4.50
N THR A 49 -4.57 -3.70 4.44
CA THR A 49 -3.83 -4.92 4.07
C THR A 49 -4.15 -6.11 4.97
N PHE A 50 -4.37 -5.88 6.28
CA PHE A 50 -4.66 -6.94 7.26
C PHE A 50 -6.04 -7.55 7.01
N TYR A 51 -7.02 -6.71 6.75
CA TYR A 51 -8.40 -7.13 6.45
C TYR A 51 -8.49 -7.83 5.10
N LEU A 52 -7.88 -7.25 4.06
CA LEU A 52 -7.83 -7.83 2.72
C LEU A 52 -7.12 -9.20 2.70
N ALA A 53 -6.03 -9.33 3.44
CA ALA A 53 -5.29 -10.58 3.57
C ALA A 53 -6.14 -11.69 4.21
N ASN A 54 -6.99 -11.33 5.18
CA ASN A 54 -7.84 -12.29 5.90
C ASN A 54 -9.23 -12.49 5.26
N GLY A 55 -9.43 -12.01 4.02
CA GLY A 55 -10.64 -12.27 3.24
C GLY A 55 -11.81 -11.37 3.57
N CYS A 56 -11.57 -10.22 4.20
CA CYS A 56 -12.55 -9.15 4.30
C CYS A 56 -12.75 -8.48 2.93
N SER A 57 -13.92 -7.90 2.70
CA SER A 57 -14.26 -7.28 1.42
C SER A 57 -14.60 -5.80 1.58
N TYR A 58 -14.30 -5.04 0.54
CA TYR A 58 -14.60 -3.63 0.44
C TYR A 58 -15.52 -3.42 -0.77
N PHE A 59 -16.77 -3.06 -0.52
CA PHE A 59 -17.81 -2.80 -1.53
C PHE A 59 -18.05 -3.98 -2.49
N GLY A 60 -18.28 -5.15 -1.89
CA GLY A 60 -18.55 -6.38 -2.61
C GLY A 60 -17.28 -7.03 -3.19
N LYS A 61 -17.50 -8.03 -4.03
CA LYS A 61 -16.44 -8.88 -4.56
C LYS A 61 -15.44 -8.13 -5.46
N ASP A 62 -15.92 -7.15 -6.19
CA ASP A 62 -15.15 -6.41 -7.21
C ASP A 62 -14.93 -4.92 -6.84
N GLY A 63 -15.35 -4.50 -5.64
CA GLY A 63 -15.18 -3.12 -5.17
C GLY A 63 -16.12 -2.10 -5.82
N LYS A 64 -17.24 -2.54 -6.42
CA LYS A 64 -18.13 -1.68 -7.22
C LYS A 64 -19.55 -1.55 -6.65
N ASP A 65 -19.88 -2.33 -5.65
CA ASP A 65 -21.18 -2.30 -5.02
C ASP A 65 -21.18 -1.45 -3.75
N ASN A 66 -21.59 -0.18 -3.91
CA ASN A 66 -21.65 0.75 -2.78
C ASN A 66 -22.58 0.25 -1.66
N SER A 67 -23.65 -0.48 -2.00
CA SER A 67 -24.64 -0.99 -1.04
C SER A 67 -24.11 -2.15 -0.20
N ALA A 68 -23.11 -2.87 -0.69
CA ALA A 68 -22.47 -3.95 0.05
C ALA A 68 -21.61 -3.45 1.23
N GLY A 69 -21.23 -2.18 1.23
CA GLY A 69 -20.39 -1.61 2.28
C GLY A 69 -19.04 -2.30 2.41
N ILE A 70 -18.45 -2.19 3.61
CA ILE A 70 -17.16 -2.81 3.94
C ILE A 70 -17.41 -3.94 4.95
N ASP A 71 -17.17 -5.19 4.54
CA ASP A 71 -17.36 -6.36 5.39
C ASP A 71 -16.06 -6.77 6.08
N ILE A 72 -15.89 -6.24 7.29
CA ILE A 72 -14.85 -6.61 8.25
C ILE A 72 -15.46 -7.26 9.49
N SER A 73 -16.68 -7.80 9.37
CA SER A 73 -17.43 -8.43 10.47
C SER A 73 -16.90 -9.81 10.85
N GLY A 74 -17.25 -10.23 12.07
CA GLY A 74 -16.96 -11.57 12.59
C GLY A 74 -15.48 -11.88 12.75
N ASP A 75 -15.16 -13.18 12.79
CA ASP A 75 -13.81 -13.68 13.07
C ASP A 75 -12.74 -13.14 12.12
N LYS A 76 -13.08 -12.94 10.85
CA LYS A 76 -12.12 -12.42 9.85
C LYS A 76 -11.59 -11.04 10.23
N GLY A 77 -12.49 -10.13 10.57
CA GLY A 77 -12.12 -8.79 10.99
C GLY A 77 -11.42 -8.78 12.33
N THR A 78 -11.93 -9.53 13.30
CA THR A 78 -11.32 -9.67 14.64
C THR A 78 -9.89 -10.17 14.56
N GLN A 79 -9.62 -11.24 13.81
CA GLN A 79 -8.28 -11.79 13.61
C GLN A 79 -7.34 -10.81 12.92
N ALA A 80 -7.83 -10.03 11.93
CA ALA A 80 -7.04 -8.98 11.29
C ALA A 80 -6.65 -7.88 12.29
N THR A 81 -7.59 -7.45 13.15
CA THR A 81 -7.30 -6.49 14.23
C THR A 81 -6.29 -7.06 15.23
N GLN A 82 -6.45 -8.31 15.65
CA GLN A 82 -5.50 -8.98 16.56
C GLN A 82 -4.09 -9.07 15.96
N ALA A 83 -3.98 -9.30 14.65
CA ALA A 83 -2.69 -9.31 13.96
C ALA A 83 -2.05 -7.89 13.94
N MET A 84 -2.84 -6.82 13.77
CA MET A 84 -2.37 -5.45 13.90
C MET A 84 -1.87 -5.15 15.33
N VAL A 85 -2.63 -5.53 16.34
CA VAL A 85 -2.22 -5.37 17.76
C VAL A 85 -0.93 -6.14 18.05
N SER A 86 -0.82 -7.38 17.57
CA SER A 86 0.38 -8.20 17.74
C SER A 86 1.60 -7.58 17.03
N LEU A 87 1.40 -7.02 15.84
CA LEU A 87 2.45 -6.31 15.11
C LEU A 87 2.95 -5.08 15.87
N VAL A 88 2.03 -4.24 16.35
CA VAL A 88 2.38 -3.01 17.09
C VAL A 88 3.14 -3.32 18.39
N ASN A 89 2.81 -4.43 19.05
CA ASN A 89 3.48 -4.87 20.26
C ASN A 89 4.83 -5.57 20.02
N ASN A 90 5.20 -5.79 18.77
CA ASN A 90 6.50 -6.39 18.43
C ASN A 90 7.62 -5.35 18.57
N PRO A 91 8.69 -5.60 19.35
CA PRO A 91 9.79 -4.64 19.56
C PRO A 91 10.57 -4.29 18.29
N ASN A 92 10.46 -5.11 17.24
CA ASN A 92 11.09 -4.87 15.95
C ASN A 92 10.12 -4.23 14.94
N PHE A 93 8.90 -3.88 15.34
CA PHE A 93 8.01 -3.07 14.52
C PHE A 93 8.27 -1.58 14.77
N VAL A 94 8.30 -0.80 13.69
CA VAL A 94 8.39 0.66 13.71
C VAL A 94 7.21 1.23 12.95
N ASN A 95 6.30 1.92 13.64
CA ASN A 95 5.24 2.64 12.95
C ASN A 95 5.84 3.86 12.24
N ASP A 96 5.82 3.83 10.90
CA ASP A 96 6.44 4.89 10.09
C ASP A 96 5.58 6.14 10.06
N LEU A 97 5.84 7.04 10.99
CA LEU A 97 5.28 8.37 11.02
C LEU A 97 6.37 9.39 10.64
N GLN A 98 6.04 10.31 9.73
CA GLN A 98 6.91 11.45 9.39
C GLN A 98 8.33 11.06 8.89
N GLY A 99 8.44 9.92 8.20
CA GLY A 99 9.70 9.49 7.57
C GLY A 99 10.67 8.77 8.50
N VAL A 100 10.21 8.25 9.62
CA VAL A 100 11.03 7.44 10.55
C VAL A 100 11.63 6.21 9.84
N GLY A 101 10.88 5.60 8.91
CA GLY A 101 11.37 4.46 8.14
C GLY A 101 12.58 4.79 7.27
N ILE A 102 12.55 5.88 6.52
CA ILE A 102 13.69 6.35 5.71
C ILE A 102 14.87 6.75 6.61
N ALA A 103 14.62 7.45 7.72
CA ALA A 103 15.67 7.80 8.67
C ALA A 103 16.34 6.56 9.25
N GLY A 104 15.55 5.55 9.64
CA GLY A 104 16.04 4.29 10.17
C GLY A 104 16.78 3.42 9.15
N LEU A 105 16.44 3.47 7.86
CA LEU A 105 17.26 2.87 6.80
C LEU A 105 18.61 3.55 6.69
N ARG A 106 18.66 4.90 6.82
CA ARG A 106 19.90 5.70 6.70
C ARG A 106 20.85 5.46 7.85
N ASP A 107 20.37 5.41 9.09
CA ASP A 107 21.20 5.16 10.28
C ASP A 107 21.42 3.67 10.58
N GLY A 108 20.79 2.80 9.78
CA GLY A 108 20.90 1.35 9.91
C GLY A 108 20.07 0.74 11.04
N SER A 109 19.22 1.49 11.74
CA SER A 109 18.35 0.96 12.80
C SER A 109 17.14 0.17 12.25
N VAL A 110 16.74 0.40 11.00
CA VAL A 110 15.66 -0.32 10.29
C VAL A 110 16.27 -1.12 9.15
N GLY A 111 15.81 -2.34 8.95
CA GLY A 111 16.25 -3.21 7.87
C GLY A 111 15.29 -3.29 6.68
N ALA A 112 14.02 -2.96 6.87
CA ALA A 112 13.03 -2.94 5.79
C ALA A 112 11.98 -1.85 6.01
N TYR A 113 11.42 -1.37 4.87
CA TYR A 113 10.52 -0.24 4.84
C TYR A 113 9.42 -0.44 3.80
N PHE A 114 8.18 -0.37 4.23
CA PHE A 114 7.03 -0.43 3.32
C PHE A 114 6.70 0.95 2.78
N SER A 115 6.79 1.09 1.47
CA SER A 115 6.47 2.33 0.74
C SER A 115 6.24 2.04 -0.75
N GLY A 116 6.18 3.06 -1.57
CA GLY A 116 5.99 2.95 -3.02
C GLY A 116 7.12 3.59 -3.82
N SER A 117 6.93 3.68 -5.13
CA SER A 117 7.93 4.23 -6.06
C SER A 117 8.33 5.69 -5.78
N TRP A 118 7.52 6.43 -5.01
CA TRP A 118 7.82 7.81 -4.62
C TRP A 118 9.05 7.97 -3.74
N ASP A 119 9.45 6.93 -3.00
CA ASP A 119 10.64 6.94 -2.14
C ASP A 119 11.87 6.27 -2.78
N TYR A 120 11.73 5.74 -4.00
CA TYR A 120 12.77 4.96 -4.67
C TYR A 120 14.13 5.64 -4.68
N LYS A 121 14.18 6.91 -5.10
CA LYS A 121 15.44 7.63 -5.24
C LYS A 121 16.18 7.72 -3.91
N SER A 122 15.48 8.11 -2.85
CA SER A 122 16.05 8.23 -1.51
C SER A 122 16.50 6.88 -0.95
N VAL A 123 15.68 5.84 -1.10
CA VAL A 123 16.02 4.50 -0.59
C VAL A 123 17.17 3.89 -1.37
N LYS A 124 17.20 4.07 -2.71
CA LYS A 124 18.31 3.61 -3.56
C LYS A 124 19.63 4.27 -3.22
N GLU A 125 19.61 5.57 -2.94
CA GLU A 125 20.79 6.33 -2.52
C GLU A 125 21.30 5.85 -1.15
N ILE A 126 20.40 5.63 -0.21
CA ILE A 126 20.73 5.16 1.16
C ILE A 126 21.33 3.74 1.13
N LEU A 127 20.70 2.81 0.44
CA LEU A 127 21.08 1.39 0.49
C LEU A 127 22.17 1.02 -0.53
N GLY A 128 22.38 1.80 -1.59
CA GLY A 128 23.42 1.56 -2.59
C GLY A 128 23.38 0.14 -3.17
N ASN A 129 24.44 -0.63 -2.98
CA ASN A 129 24.56 -2.02 -3.45
C ASN A 129 23.69 -3.00 -2.66
N ASN A 130 23.28 -2.65 -1.43
CA ASN A 130 22.38 -3.46 -0.61
C ASN A 130 20.91 -3.20 -0.90
N PHE A 131 20.59 -2.37 -1.88
CA PHE A 131 19.21 -2.08 -2.26
C PHE A 131 18.46 -3.34 -2.69
N GLY A 132 17.35 -3.63 -2.00
CA GLY A 132 16.36 -4.64 -2.35
C GLY A 132 14.97 -4.02 -2.44
N ALA A 133 14.16 -4.52 -3.39
CA ALA A 133 12.75 -4.21 -3.48
C ALA A 133 11.98 -5.49 -3.83
N VAL A 134 10.86 -5.72 -3.18
CA VAL A 134 10.07 -6.96 -3.31
C VAL A 134 8.59 -6.68 -3.06
N SER A 135 7.71 -7.52 -3.62
CA SER A 135 6.27 -7.51 -3.33
C SER A 135 6.00 -7.81 -1.85
N LEU A 136 4.73 -7.70 -1.45
CA LEU A 136 4.34 -7.87 -0.05
C LEU A 136 4.59 -9.28 0.48
N PRO A 137 5.07 -9.41 1.73
CA PRO A 137 5.27 -10.68 2.39
C PRO A 137 3.97 -11.31 2.87
N THR A 138 4.04 -12.52 3.40
CA THR A 138 2.98 -13.10 4.24
C THR A 138 3.08 -12.57 5.66
N LEU A 139 1.97 -12.64 6.39
CA LEU A 139 1.87 -12.42 7.83
C LEU A 139 0.96 -13.50 8.43
N LYS A 140 1.25 -13.96 9.62
CA LYS A 140 0.38 -14.88 10.34
C LYS A 140 -0.85 -14.16 10.89
N ILE A 141 -2.04 -14.49 10.37
CA ILE A 141 -3.34 -13.96 10.79
C ILE A 141 -4.24 -15.15 11.12
N GLY A 142 -4.84 -15.18 12.32
CA GLY A 142 -5.66 -16.29 12.75
C GLY A 142 -4.92 -17.64 12.77
N GLY A 143 -3.62 -17.62 13.08
CA GLY A 143 -2.78 -18.81 13.16
C GLY A 143 -2.27 -19.36 11.82
N THR A 144 -2.62 -18.75 10.68
CA THR A 144 -2.21 -19.20 9.35
C THR A 144 -1.51 -18.07 8.58
N ASP A 145 -0.55 -18.44 7.72
CA ASP A 145 0.16 -17.49 6.87
C ASP A 145 -0.79 -16.93 5.81
N LYS A 146 -0.98 -15.63 5.81
CA LYS A 146 -1.83 -14.90 4.87
C LYS A 146 -0.99 -13.96 4.03
N GLN A 147 -1.19 -13.98 2.73
CA GLN A 147 -0.55 -13.02 1.83
C GLN A 147 -1.10 -11.62 2.08
N LEU A 148 -0.26 -10.70 2.52
CA LEU A 148 -0.65 -9.29 2.62
C LEU A 148 -1.04 -8.76 1.23
N LYS A 149 -2.09 -7.94 1.18
CA LYS A 149 -2.64 -7.39 -0.07
C LYS A 149 -2.75 -5.88 0.02
N ALA A 150 -2.16 -5.18 -0.95
CA ALA A 150 -2.28 -3.73 -1.05
C ALA A 150 -3.55 -3.32 -1.81
N PHE A 151 -4.04 -2.12 -1.56
CA PHE A 151 -4.82 -1.43 -2.57
C PHE A 151 -3.93 -1.02 -3.74
N ALA A 152 -4.43 -1.21 -4.96
CA ALA A 152 -3.80 -0.78 -6.19
C ALA A 152 -4.73 0.11 -7.00
N GLY A 153 -4.14 1.01 -7.75
CA GLY A 153 -4.85 1.92 -8.63
C GLY A 153 -3.92 2.47 -9.71
N SER A 154 -4.31 3.59 -10.27
CA SER A 154 -3.50 4.31 -11.24
C SER A 154 -3.57 5.81 -10.98
N LYS A 155 -2.55 6.53 -11.43
CA LYS A 155 -2.58 7.99 -11.57
C LYS A 155 -2.79 8.31 -13.04
N ALA A 156 -3.68 9.24 -13.30
CA ALA A 156 -4.00 9.70 -14.65
C ALA A 156 -3.94 11.23 -14.70
N ILE A 157 -3.68 11.75 -15.87
CA ILE A 157 -3.70 13.18 -16.15
C ILE A 157 -5.03 13.49 -16.79
N ALA A 158 -5.84 14.32 -16.13
CA ALA A 158 -7.13 14.76 -16.62
C ALA A 158 -7.14 16.26 -16.91
N VAL A 159 -8.01 16.68 -17.83
CA VAL A 159 -8.22 18.08 -18.15
C VAL A 159 -9.39 18.61 -17.35
N ASN A 160 -9.18 19.75 -16.66
CA ASN A 160 -10.27 20.43 -15.97
C ASN A 160 -11.32 20.90 -17.00
N PRO A 161 -12.59 20.53 -16.86
CA PRO A 161 -13.67 20.90 -17.80
C PRO A 161 -13.84 22.42 -17.92
N ASN A 162 -13.45 23.19 -16.92
CA ASN A 162 -13.51 24.65 -16.91
C ASN A 162 -12.27 25.33 -17.48
N CYS A 163 -11.31 24.55 -18.04
CA CYS A 163 -10.11 25.14 -18.66
C CYS A 163 -10.49 25.98 -19.87
N LYS A 164 -10.02 27.23 -19.93
CA LYS A 164 -10.28 28.15 -21.04
C LYS A 164 -9.71 27.64 -22.38
N TYR A 165 -8.60 26.89 -22.33
CA TYR A 165 -7.89 26.41 -23.51
C TYR A 165 -7.94 24.87 -23.59
N GLN A 166 -9.14 24.32 -23.76
CA GLN A 166 -9.41 22.89 -23.73
C GLN A 166 -8.50 22.07 -24.67
N GLN A 167 -8.34 22.51 -25.93
CA GLN A 167 -7.55 21.77 -26.91
C GLN A 167 -6.06 21.72 -26.53
N VAL A 168 -5.53 22.83 -25.99
CA VAL A 168 -4.13 22.90 -25.52
C VAL A 168 -3.95 22.01 -24.28
N ALA A 169 -4.90 22.05 -23.35
CA ALA A 169 -4.87 21.21 -22.15
C ALA A 169 -4.94 19.70 -22.49
N VAL A 170 -5.76 19.32 -23.48
CA VAL A 170 -5.81 17.94 -23.98
C VAL A 170 -4.48 17.54 -24.64
N ALA A 171 -3.88 18.42 -25.45
CA ALA A 171 -2.58 18.16 -26.08
C ALA A 171 -1.49 17.98 -25.00
N LEU A 172 -1.48 18.83 -23.97
CA LEU A 172 -0.57 18.73 -22.83
C LEU A 172 -0.77 17.42 -22.05
N ALA A 173 -2.02 17.04 -21.75
CA ALA A 173 -2.31 15.80 -21.07
C ALA A 173 -1.81 14.57 -21.84
N LYS A 174 -2.01 14.56 -23.16
CA LYS A 174 -1.49 13.50 -24.05
C LYS A 174 0.03 13.47 -24.08
N TYR A 175 0.67 14.62 -24.12
CA TYR A 175 2.14 14.73 -24.08
C TYR A 175 2.71 14.18 -22.77
N LEU A 176 2.17 14.62 -21.63
CA LEU A 176 2.62 14.20 -20.32
C LEU A 176 2.38 12.69 -20.04
N GLY A 177 1.33 12.12 -20.60
CA GLY A 177 1.06 10.67 -20.55
C GLY A 177 1.68 9.88 -21.71
N GLY A 178 2.39 10.55 -22.62
CA GLY A 178 3.04 9.92 -23.76
C GLY A 178 4.31 9.16 -23.40
N LYS A 179 4.81 8.36 -24.33
CA LYS A 179 5.98 7.49 -24.14
C LYS A 179 7.21 8.27 -23.67
N ASP A 180 7.57 9.35 -24.35
CA ASP A 180 8.80 10.12 -24.08
C ASP A 180 8.76 10.78 -22.69
N ALA A 181 7.58 11.31 -22.31
CA ALA A 181 7.40 11.88 -20.98
C ALA A 181 7.48 10.81 -19.90
N GLN A 182 6.85 9.65 -20.11
CA GLN A 182 6.93 8.53 -19.17
C GLN A 182 8.35 7.99 -19.04
N GLN A 183 9.11 7.92 -20.14
CA GLN A 183 10.52 7.54 -20.11
C GLN A 183 11.35 8.53 -19.29
N SER A 184 11.19 9.83 -19.54
CA SER A 184 11.88 10.87 -18.78
C SER A 184 11.55 10.83 -17.28
N HIS A 185 10.29 10.59 -16.92
CA HIS A 185 9.88 10.44 -15.52
C HIS A 185 10.48 9.20 -14.85
N TYR A 186 10.59 8.09 -15.59
CA TYR A 186 11.26 6.90 -15.11
C TYR A 186 12.76 7.16 -14.85
N GLU A 187 13.46 7.70 -15.84
CA GLU A 187 14.91 7.95 -15.76
C GLU A 187 15.29 8.96 -14.68
N LEU A 188 14.51 10.04 -14.55
CA LEU A 188 14.82 11.13 -13.63
C LEU A 188 14.31 10.91 -12.21
N ARG A 189 13.21 10.18 -12.05
CA ARG A 189 12.48 10.10 -10.78
C ARG A 189 12.10 8.69 -10.35
N GLY A 190 12.36 7.66 -11.13
CA GLY A 190 11.94 6.29 -10.86
C GLY A 190 10.41 6.10 -10.91
N VAL A 191 9.67 7.00 -11.58
CA VAL A 191 8.22 6.82 -11.76
C VAL A 191 7.98 5.69 -12.74
N ILE A 192 7.26 4.67 -12.31
CA ILE A 192 7.04 3.46 -13.09
C ILE A 192 6.12 3.77 -14.28
N PRO A 193 6.55 3.53 -15.53
CA PRO A 193 5.72 3.79 -16.69
C PRO A 193 4.54 2.81 -16.76
N CYS A 194 3.44 3.23 -17.36
CA CYS A 194 2.34 2.36 -17.75
C CYS A 194 2.29 2.12 -19.28
N ASN A 195 3.19 2.74 -20.03
CA ASN A 195 3.34 2.49 -21.47
C ASN A 195 3.91 1.09 -21.72
N THR A 196 3.19 0.28 -22.50
CA THR A 196 3.53 -1.13 -22.72
C THR A 196 4.85 -1.34 -23.46
N GLU A 197 5.23 -0.41 -24.35
CA GLU A 197 6.51 -0.48 -25.05
C GLU A 197 7.68 -0.22 -24.11
N LEU A 198 7.54 0.76 -23.18
CA LEU A 198 8.56 1.03 -22.18
C LEU A 198 8.70 -0.13 -21.19
N LEU A 199 7.58 -0.71 -20.74
CA LEU A 199 7.58 -1.87 -19.85
C LEU A 199 8.26 -3.10 -20.48
N ALA A 200 8.29 -3.20 -21.81
CA ALA A 200 8.92 -4.30 -22.54
C ALA A 200 10.44 -4.11 -22.74
N THR A 201 10.97 -2.91 -22.47
CA THR A 201 12.44 -2.68 -22.62
C THR A 201 13.22 -3.42 -21.54
N ASP A 202 14.42 -3.90 -21.87
CA ASP A 202 15.26 -4.65 -20.93
C ASP A 202 15.64 -3.83 -19.70
N ALA A 203 15.87 -2.54 -19.85
CA ALA A 203 16.18 -1.62 -18.74
C ALA A 203 15.04 -1.56 -17.72
N VAL A 204 13.79 -1.47 -18.18
CA VAL A 204 12.60 -1.39 -17.33
C VAL A 204 12.23 -2.77 -16.77
N LYS A 205 12.23 -3.80 -17.61
CA LYS A 205 11.83 -5.16 -17.25
C LYS A 205 12.70 -5.76 -16.16
N ASN A 206 14.00 -5.46 -16.15
CA ASN A 206 14.97 -6.01 -15.20
C ASN A 206 15.16 -5.14 -13.95
N ASP A 207 14.52 -3.98 -13.86
CA ASP A 207 14.61 -3.10 -12.70
C ASP A 207 13.88 -3.71 -11.49
N ALA A 208 14.59 -3.85 -10.38
CA ALA A 208 14.05 -4.44 -9.14
C ALA A 208 12.85 -3.66 -8.59
N LEU A 209 12.83 -2.32 -8.73
CA LEU A 209 11.71 -1.47 -8.35
C LEU A 209 10.46 -1.83 -9.13
N ILE A 210 10.60 -1.88 -10.45
CA ILE A 210 9.48 -2.16 -11.37
C ILE A 210 8.94 -3.56 -11.14
N LYS A 211 9.85 -4.53 -10.95
CA LYS A 211 9.46 -5.90 -10.62
C LYS A 211 8.68 -5.97 -9.31
N ALA A 212 9.15 -5.30 -8.26
CA ALA A 212 8.46 -5.28 -6.97
C ALA A 212 7.05 -4.68 -7.07
N GLN A 213 6.90 -3.53 -7.74
CA GLN A 213 5.60 -2.92 -7.94
C GLN A 213 4.67 -3.74 -8.84
N ASN A 214 5.18 -4.27 -9.96
CA ASN A 214 4.38 -5.09 -10.86
C ASN A 214 3.97 -6.40 -10.21
N ASP A 215 4.85 -7.04 -9.46
CA ASP A 215 4.51 -8.25 -8.70
C ASP A 215 3.46 -7.95 -7.63
N THR A 216 3.57 -6.83 -6.93
CA THR A 216 2.53 -6.40 -5.98
C THR A 216 1.23 -6.13 -6.71
N PHE A 217 1.24 -5.33 -7.76
CA PHE A 217 0.05 -4.96 -8.51
C PHE A 217 -0.71 -6.19 -9.06
N ASN A 218 0.03 -7.14 -9.63
CA ASN A 218 -0.57 -8.28 -10.32
C ASN A 218 -0.87 -9.48 -9.42
N LYS A 219 -0.12 -9.67 -8.32
CA LYS A 219 -0.18 -10.89 -7.50
C LYS A 219 -0.71 -10.66 -6.09
N THR A 220 -0.42 -9.49 -5.50
CA THR A 220 -0.70 -9.21 -4.08
C THR A 220 -1.43 -7.89 -3.87
N SER A 221 -2.33 -7.53 -4.80
CA SER A 221 -3.18 -6.35 -4.64
C SER A 221 -4.62 -6.62 -5.02
N VAL A 222 -5.48 -5.71 -4.61
CA VAL A 222 -6.85 -5.56 -5.09
C VAL A 222 -7.03 -4.13 -5.59
N ILE A 223 -7.84 -3.95 -6.62
CA ILE A 223 -8.13 -2.60 -7.12
C ILE A 223 -8.89 -1.84 -6.03
N GLN A 224 -8.38 -0.66 -5.68
CA GLN A 224 -9.04 0.22 -4.72
C GLN A 224 -10.44 0.58 -5.21
N PRO A 225 -11.47 0.39 -4.39
CA PRO A 225 -12.83 0.79 -4.78
C PRO A 225 -12.91 2.29 -5.09
N THR A 226 -13.68 2.62 -6.14
CA THR A 226 -13.88 4.02 -6.58
C THR A 226 -15.32 4.50 -6.32
N VAL A 227 -16.12 3.71 -5.61
CA VAL A 227 -17.46 4.07 -5.18
C VAL A 227 -17.44 5.17 -4.14
N SER A 228 -18.52 5.94 -4.05
CA SER A 228 -18.58 7.12 -3.15
C SER A 228 -18.35 6.79 -1.68
N GLY A 229 -18.82 5.63 -1.21
CA GLY A 229 -18.64 5.17 0.17
C GLY A 229 -17.19 4.98 0.59
N MET A 230 -16.26 4.82 -0.36
CA MET A 230 -14.83 4.75 -0.04
C MET A 230 -14.30 6.04 0.59
N ASN A 231 -14.92 7.19 0.31
CA ASN A 231 -14.54 8.45 0.93
C ASN A 231 -14.84 8.48 2.44
N ASP A 232 -15.86 7.76 2.87
CA ASP A 232 -16.28 7.70 4.28
C ASP A 232 -15.42 6.72 5.11
N TYR A 233 -14.62 5.88 4.46
CA TYR A 233 -13.73 4.91 5.09
C TYR A 233 -12.48 5.55 5.72
N TRP A 234 -11.87 6.52 5.07
CA TRP A 234 -10.50 6.95 5.38
C TRP A 234 -10.32 7.47 6.80
N THR A 235 -11.18 8.40 7.23
CA THR A 235 -11.07 9.00 8.57
C THR A 235 -11.34 8.00 9.70
N PRO A 236 -12.42 7.20 9.67
CA PRO A 236 -12.62 6.16 10.67
C PRO A 236 -11.49 5.13 10.71
N ALA A 237 -10.98 4.70 9.55
CA ALA A 237 -9.86 3.77 9.47
C ALA A 237 -8.58 4.33 10.11
N GLN A 238 -8.25 5.59 9.82
CA GLN A 238 -7.12 6.26 10.43
C GLN A 238 -7.26 6.39 11.96
N ASN A 239 -8.45 6.72 12.44
CA ASN A 239 -8.72 6.83 13.87
C ASN A 239 -8.60 5.47 14.56
N PHE A 240 -9.15 4.42 13.95
CA PHE A 240 -9.04 3.06 14.47
C PHE A 240 -7.58 2.59 14.52
N ALA A 241 -6.81 2.81 13.45
CA ALA A 241 -5.39 2.46 13.41
C ALA A 241 -4.57 3.22 14.48
N LYS A 242 -4.86 4.50 14.71
CA LYS A 242 -4.25 5.27 15.81
C LYS A 242 -4.60 4.68 17.18
N ALA A 243 -5.86 4.26 17.39
CA ALA A 243 -6.28 3.60 18.62
C ALA A 243 -5.53 2.27 18.86
N VAL A 244 -5.23 1.50 17.79
CA VAL A 244 -4.38 0.30 17.89
C VAL A 244 -2.96 0.70 18.31
N VAL A 245 -2.35 1.68 17.66
CA VAL A 245 -0.97 2.12 17.96
C VAL A 245 -0.85 2.70 19.36
N ASN A 246 -1.89 3.38 19.85
CA ASN A 246 -1.93 3.96 21.20
C ASN A 246 -2.25 2.94 22.31
N GLY A 247 -2.52 1.68 21.98
CA GLY A 247 -2.85 0.64 22.95
C GLY A 247 -4.29 0.69 23.47
N GLU A 248 -5.17 1.47 22.86
CA GLU A 248 -6.60 1.52 23.17
C GLU A 248 -7.35 0.30 22.64
N VAL A 249 -6.82 -0.31 21.57
CA VAL A 249 -7.24 -1.61 21.06
C VAL A 249 -6.20 -2.64 21.47
N THR A 250 -6.65 -3.66 22.19
CA THR A 250 -5.83 -4.74 22.75
C THR A 250 -6.32 -6.10 22.24
N LEU A 251 -5.58 -7.17 22.48
CA LEU A 251 -6.04 -8.52 22.13
C LEU A 251 -7.36 -8.87 22.81
N ASP A 252 -7.55 -8.42 24.05
CA ASP A 252 -8.74 -8.73 24.87
C ASP A 252 -10.00 -8.01 24.38
N ASN A 253 -9.86 -6.81 23.82
CA ASN A 253 -10.99 -6.01 23.35
C ASN A 253 -11.11 -5.95 21.82
N ALA A 254 -10.24 -6.64 21.09
CA ALA A 254 -10.16 -6.56 19.62
C ALA A 254 -11.49 -6.87 18.95
N GLU A 255 -12.24 -7.86 19.44
CA GLU A 255 -13.55 -8.21 18.89
C GLU A 255 -14.53 -7.05 19.00
N ALA A 256 -14.74 -6.53 20.22
CA ALA A 256 -15.67 -5.43 20.46
C ALA A 256 -15.28 -4.17 19.65
N LYS A 257 -14.00 -3.82 19.65
CA LYS A 257 -13.47 -2.67 18.92
C LYS A 257 -13.59 -2.82 17.41
N THR A 258 -13.40 -4.02 16.87
CA THR A 258 -13.62 -4.32 15.45
C THR A 258 -15.10 -4.17 15.08
N GLN A 259 -16.01 -4.63 15.92
CA GLN A 259 -17.44 -4.47 15.71
C GLN A 259 -17.88 -3.00 15.73
N ASP A 260 -17.33 -2.20 16.66
CA ASP A 260 -17.60 -0.76 16.71
C ASP A 260 -17.06 -0.06 15.45
N PHE A 261 -15.85 -0.40 15.03
CA PHE A 261 -15.28 0.12 13.78
C PHE A 261 -16.11 -0.28 12.55
N TYR A 262 -16.54 -1.55 12.48
CA TYR A 262 -17.43 -2.03 11.41
C TYR A 262 -18.73 -1.23 11.33
N LYS A 263 -19.38 -0.98 12.47
CA LYS A 263 -20.61 -0.17 12.53
C LYS A 263 -20.33 1.26 12.07
N GLN A 264 -19.25 1.87 12.55
CA GLN A 264 -18.90 3.24 12.23
C GLN A 264 -18.67 3.46 10.74
N ILE A 265 -17.89 2.60 10.08
CA ILE A 265 -17.60 2.76 8.64
C ILE A 265 -18.82 2.50 7.75
N ASN A 266 -19.77 1.67 8.20
CA ASN A 266 -20.95 1.34 7.40
C ASN A 266 -22.16 2.23 7.67
N THR A 267 -22.23 2.93 8.81
CA THR A 267 -23.35 3.83 9.11
C THR A 267 -23.47 4.95 8.08
N SER A 268 -22.37 5.57 7.70
CA SER A 268 -22.36 6.63 6.69
C SER A 268 -22.57 6.10 5.25
N ILE A 269 -22.16 4.86 4.99
CA ILE A 269 -22.21 4.24 3.65
C ILE A 269 -23.62 3.79 3.32
N VAL A 270 -24.30 3.11 4.24
CA VAL A 270 -25.62 2.50 4.03
C VAL A 270 -26.76 3.53 4.11
N SER A 271 -26.50 4.69 4.75
CA SER A 271 -27.51 5.77 4.85
C SER A 271 -27.56 6.69 3.64
N LYS A 272 -26.76 6.49 2.62
CA LYS A 272 -26.75 7.23 1.34
C LYS A 272 -27.32 6.36 0.22
#